data_afe976aa9b966dc85d4ba91d2869158c
#
_entry.id   afe976aa9b966dc85d4ba91d2869158c
#
_cell.length_a   1.000
_cell.length_b   1.000
_cell.length_c   1.000
_cell.angle_alpha   90.00
_cell.angle_beta   90.00
_cell.angle_gamma   90.00
#
_symmetry.space_group_name_H-M   'P 1'
#
loop_
_entity.id
_entity.type
_entity.pdbx_description
1 polymer ?
#
loop_
_entity_poly.entity_id
_entity_poly.type
_entity_poly.pdbx_seq_one_letter_code
_entity_poly.pdbx_strand_id
1 'polypeptide(L)'
;MKKIGFDEKWIVKIMNCIRLVKYMVKCNNILSDIIIPENGIRQGDPLSAYLFLFCMEVVSRMLIQAQDNNILRGVRASINGPRIIHLFFADDVLLFVRNKKSDVEMLVNMLNTFSNILGQEINFEKSMVLFSPNTSRAQRNNFSDILGMMVVENLNNYLCLPIPIGKKKTIAFKEANNRLSCRINS
;
A
#
# COMPACT_ATOMS: atom_id res chain seq x y z
N MET A 1 -2.02 -18.90 4.53
CA MET A 1 -3.02 -19.79 3.91
C MET A 1 -3.56 -20.84 4.89
N LYS A 2 -2.75 -21.69 5.52
CA LYS A 2 -3.21 -22.72 6.50
C LYS A 2 -4.01 -22.11 7.66
N LYS A 3 -3.54 -21.01 8.27
CA LYS A 3 -4.25 -20.29 9.35
C LYS A 3 -5.55 -19.61 8.92
N ILE A 4 -5.78 -19.46 7.62
CA ILE A 4 -6.99 -18.86 7.04
C ILE A 4 -7.99 -19.96 6.62
N GLY A 5 -7.66 -21.25 6.82
CA GLY A 5 -8.57 -22.37 6.58
C GLY A 5 -8.51 -22.97 5.17
N PHE A 6 -7.48 -22.69 4.39
CA PHE A 6 -7.32 -23.33 3.08
C PHE A 6 -6.90 -24.80 3.24
N ASP A 7 -7.47 -25.66 2.38
CA ASP A 7 -7.11 -27.09 2.30
C ASP A 7 -5.63 -27.26 1.95
N GLU A 8 -4.99 -28.26 2.58
CA GLU A 8 -3.54 -28.46 2.44
C GLU A 8 -3.13 -28.85 1.02
N LYS A 9 -3.96 -29.66 0.33
CA LYS A 9 -3.71 -30.02 -1.09
C LYS A 9 -3.76 -28.80 -2.00
N TRP A 10 -4.66 -27.86 -1.69
CA TRP A 10 -4.78 -26.61 -2.44
C TRP A 10 -3.57 -25.70 -2.20
N ILE A 11 -3.11 -25.59 -0.94
CA ILE A 11 -1.90 -24.85 -0.58
C ILE A 11 -0.69 -25.39 -1.34
N VAL A 12 -0.51 -26.72 -1.37
CA VAL A 12 0.59 -27.35 -2.12
C VAL A 12 0.54 -27.02 -3.59
N LYS A 13 -0.65 -27.06 -4.22
CA LYS A 13 -0.80 -26.68 -5.63
C LYS A 13 -0.38 -25.24 -5.90
N ILE A 14 -0.86 -24.30 -5.09
CA ILE A 14 -0.49 -22.88 -5.21
C ILE A 14 1.02 -22.70 -5.03
N MET A 15 1.61 -23.31 -3.99
CA MET A 15 3.04 -23.20 -3.73
C MET A 15 3.88 -23.80 -4.88
N ASN A 16 3.41 -24.86 -5.52
CA ASN A 16 4.07 -25.42 -6.71
C ASN A 16 3.97 -24.46 -7.91
N CYS A 17 2.83 -23.81 -8.12
CA CYS A 17 2.69 -22.79 -9.16
C CYS A 17 3.68 -21.62 -8.99
N ILE A 18 4.02 -21.28 -7.75
CA ILE A 18 4.98 -20.20 -7.46
C ILE A 18 6.43 -20.69 -7.60
N ARG A 19 6.76 -21.85 -7.03
CA ARG A 19 8.14 -22.33 -6.89
C ARG A 19 8.69 -22.93 -8.19
N LEU A 20 7.84 -23.48 -9.06
CA LEU A 20 8.25 -24.17 -10.28
C LEU A 20 8.37 -23.22 -11.49
N VAL A 21 8.21 -21.94 -11.30
CA VAL A 21 8.32 -20.96 -12.37
C VAL A 21 9.76 -20.85 -12.84
N LYS A 22 9.97 -20.96 -14.15
CA LYS A 22 11.24 -20.74 -14.84
C LYS A 22 10.99 -19.82 -16.03
N TYR A 23 11.91 -18.91 -16.28
CA TYR A 23 11.83 -17.99 -17.40
C TYR A 23 12.95 -18.24 -18.41
N MET A 24 12.65 -17.98 -19.66
CA MET A 24 13.63 -17.79 -20.72
C MET A 24 13.25 -16.56 -21.50
N VAL A 25 14.19 -15.70 -21.77
CA VAL A 25 13.98 -14.49 -22.57
C VAL A 25 14.39 -14.75 -23.99
N LYS A 26 13.52 -14.49 -24.96
CA LYS A 26 13.81 -14.58 -26.39
C LYS A 26 14.10 -13.20 -26.94
N CYS A 27 15.33 -12.97 -27.39
CA CYS A 27 15.77 -11.75 -28.04
C CYS A 27 16.37 -12.09 -29.38
N ASN A 28 15.92 -11.48 -30.46
CA ASN A 28 16.41 -11.72 -31.84
C ASN A 28 16.49 -13.21 -32.21
N ASN A 29 15.48 -13.99 -31.87
CA ASN A 29 15.42 -15.45 -32.05
C ASN A 29 16.44 -16.28 -31.24
N ILE A 30 17.20 -15.67 -30.34
CA ILE A 30 18.10 -16.35 -29.41
C ILE A 30 17.42 -16.46 -28.06
N LEU A 31 17.42 -17.66 -27.49
CA LEU A 31 16.89 -17.89 -26.11
C LEU A 31 18.02 -17.70 -25.12
N SER A 32 17.71 -17.03 -24.00
CA SER A 32 18.62 -16.98 -22.86
C SER A 32 18.70 -18.30 -22.12
N ASP A 33 19.66 -18.44 -21.22
CA ASP A 33 19.67 -19.50 -20.23
C ASP A 33 18.41 -19.41 -19.33
N ILE A 34 18.13 -20.50 -18.61
CA ILE A 34 17.00 -20.60 -17.71
C ILE A 34 17.22 -19.64 -16.51
N ILE A 35 16.32 -18.72 -16.31
CA ILE A 35 16.30 -17.80 -15.17
C ILE A 35 15.31 -18.34 -14.13
N ILE A 36 15.80 -18.62 -12.93
CA ILE A 36 14.97 -19.00 -11.79
C ILE A 36 14.74 -17.75 -10.94
N PRO A 37 13.50 -17.23 -10.81
CA PRO A 37 13.24 -16.05 -10.02
C PRO A 37 13.41 -16.37 -8.52
N GLU A 38 14.14 -15.54 -7.80
CA GLU A 38 14.33 -15.67 -6.34
C GLU A 38 13.22 -14.96 -5.58
N ASN A 39 12.69 -13.86 -6.11
CA ASN A 39 11.69 -13.01 -5.49
C ASN A 39 10.62 -12.58 -6.49
N GLY A 40 9.45 -12.19 -5.94
CA GLY A 40 8.36 -11.63 -6.71
C GLY A 40 7.36 -12.64 -7.24
N ILE A 41 6.33 -12.14 -7.89
CA ILE A 41 5.25 -12.93 -8.50
C ILE A 41 5.26 -12.63 -10.01
N ARG A 42 4.89 -13.62 -10.82
CA ARG A 42 4.88 -13.49 -12.27
C ARG A 42 3.93 -12.37 -12.71
N GLN A 43 4.46 -11.41 -13.44
CA GLN A 43 3.66 -10.35 -14.05
C GLN A 43 2.73 -10.94 -15.14
N GLY A 44 1.44 -10.55 -15.11
CA GLY A 44 0.44 -11.04 -16.07
C GLY A 44 -0.16 -12.42 -15.73
N ASP A 45 0.24 -13.05 -14.63
CA ASP A 45 -0.40 -14.27 -14.14
C ASP A 45 -1.66 -13.93 -13.34
N PRO A 46 -2.84 -14.46 -13.70
CA PRO A 46 -4.07 -14.20 -12.94
C PRO A 46 -3.97 -14.56 -11.45
N LEU A 47 -3.19 -15.58 -11.10
CA LEU A 47 -2.98 -16.00 -9.71
C LEU A 47 -2.19 -14.96 -8.91
N SER A 48 -1.31 -14.20 -9.55
CA SER A 48 -0.46 -13.21 -8.90
C SER A 48 -1.27 -12.14 -8.17
N ALA A 49 -2.36 -11.66 -8.75
CA ALA A 49 -3.25 -10.68 -8.12
C ALA A 49 -3.85 -11.21 -6.81
N TYR A 50 -4.30 -12.46 -6.80
CA TYR A 50 -4.87 -13.08 -5.60
C TYR A 50 -3.81 -13.32 -4.51
N LEU A 51 -2.60 -13.72 -4.90
CA LEU A 51 -1.50 -13.89 -3.96
C LEU A 51 -1.09 -12.56 -3.32
N PHE A 52 -1.06 -11.49 -4.11
CA PHE A 52 -0.82 -10.15 -3.59
C PHE A 52 -1.90 -9.72 -2.59
N LEU A 53 -3.18 -9.98 -2.87
CA LEU A 53 -4.27 -9.70 -1.93
C LEU A 53 -4.10 -10.44 -0.60
N PHE A 54 -3.61 -11.69 -0.60
CA PHE A 54 -3.29 -12.38 0.66
C PHE A 54 -2.17 -11.70 1.44
N CYS A 55 -1.16 -11.17 0.75
CA CYS A 55 -0.11 -10.39 1.40
C CYS A 55 -0.68 -9.10 2.02
N MET A 56 -1.52 -8.39 1.29
CA MET A 56 -2.17 -7.16 1.77
C MET A 56 -3.14 -7.42 2.93
N GLU A 57 -3.84 -8.56 2.94
CA GLU A 57 -4.68 -8.96 4.06
C GLU A 57 -3.87 -9.16 5.36
N VAL A 58 -2.64 -9.68 5.27
CA VAL A 58 -1.75 -9.78 6.44
C VAL A 58 -1.44 -8.40 7.00
N VAL A 59 -1.07 -7.43 6.15
CA VAL A 59 -0.83 -6.03 6.56
C VAL A 59 -2.07 -5.43 7.20
N SER A 60 -3.22 -5.59 6.55
CA SER A 60 -4.51 -5.10 7.05
C SER A 60 -4.77 -5.61 8.46
N ARG A 61 -4.62 -6.91 8.69
CA ARG A 61 -4.83 -7.52 10.01
C ARG A 61 -3.83 -7.04 11.05
N MET A 62 -2.57 -6.88 10.70
CA MET A 62 -1.55 -6.32 11.59
C MET A 62 -1.93 -4.90 12.03
N LEU A 63 -2.35 -4.05 11.11
CA LEU A 63 -2.76 -2.67 11.37
C LEU A 63 -4.04 -2.61 12.24
N ILE A 64 -5.05 -3.42 11.91
CA ILE A 64 -6.30 -3.51 12.68
C ILE A 64 -6.00 -4.00 14.11
N GLN A 65 -5.21 -5.06 14.27
CA GLN A 65 -4.82 -5.56 15.59
C GLN A 65 -4.06 -4.52 16.42
N ALA A 66 -3.17 -3.74 15.78
CA ALA A 66 -2.48 -2.64 16.45
C ALA A 66 -3.46 -1.53 16.87
N GLN A 67 -4.51 -1.29 16.09
CA GLN A 67 -5.56 -0.34 16.44
C GLN A 67 -6.42 -0.84 17.60
N ASP A 68 -6.84 -2.11 17.58
CA ASP A 68 -7.66 -2.73 18.63
C ASP A 68 -6.90 -2.77 19.97
N ASN A 69 -5.61 -3.02 19.92
CA ASN A 69 -4.72 -2.95 21.10
C ASN A 69 -4.34 -1.52 21.51
N ASN A 70 -4.90 -0.49 20.87
CA ASN A 70 -4.58 0.94 21.11
C ASN A 70 -3.10 1.31 20.92
N ILE A 71 -2.31 0.49 20.24
CA ILE A 71 -0.90 0.76 19.90
C ILE A 71 -0.83 1.82 18.80
N LEU A 72 -1.58 1.61 17.69
CA LEU A 72 -1.79 2.61 16.65
C LEU A 72 -3.24 3.10 16.68
N ARG A 73 -3.42 4.38 16.39
CA ARG A 73 -4.78 4.92 16.25
C ARG A 73 -4.91 5.67 14.93
N GLY A 74 -5.76 5.16 14.07
CA GLY A 74 -6.15 5.82 12.82
C GLY A 74 -6.94 7.13 13.05
N VAL A 75 -7.32 7.76 11.97
CA VAL A 75 -8.15 8.97 11.96
C VAL A 75 -9.64 8.60 12.05
N ARG A 76 -10.44 9.48 12.66
CA ARG A 76 -11.91 9.33 12.65
C ARG A 76 -12.49 9.94 11.38
N ALA A 77 -13.31 9.19 10.68
CA ALA A 77 -14.03 9.68 9.50
C ALA A 77 -15.08 10.75 9.86
N SER A 78 -15.66 10.67 11.09
CA SER A 78 -16.58 11.65 11.64
C SER A 78 -16.51 11.63 13.17
N ILE A 79 -17.21 12.57 13.84
CA ILE A 79 -17.19 12.72 15.31
C ILE A 79 -17.53 11.39 16.00
N ASN A 80 -18.53 10.65 15.52
CA ASN A 80 -18.97 9.36 16.06
C ASN A 80 -18.71 8.19 15.07
N GLY A 81 -17.93 8.43 14.00
CA GLY A 81 -17.63 7.44 12.98
C GLY A 81 -16.51 6.47 13.36
N PRO A 82 -16.35 5.42 12.57
CA PRO A 82 -15.27 4.45 12.74
C PRO A 82 -13.91 5.12 12.57
N ARG A 83 -12.89 4.50 13.15
CA ARG A 83 -11.51 4.87 12.89
C ARG A 83 -11.01 4.14 11.65
N ILE A 84 -10.36 4.88 10.78
CA ILE A 84 -9.72 4.37 9.58
C ILE A 84 -8.22 4.44 9.81
N ILE A 85 -7.53 3.31 9.71
CA ILE A 85 -6.07 3.23 9.83
C ILE A 85 -5.39 3.05 8.48
N HIS A 86 -6.07 2.42 7.52
CA HIS A 86 -5.56 2.21 6.17
C HIS A 86 -6.67 2.18 5.12
N LEU A 87 -6.29 2.50 3.89
CA LEU A 87 -7.07 2.25 2.68
C LEU A 87 -6.12 1.63 1.66
N PHE A 88 -6.53 0.52 1.05
CA PHE A 88 -5.77 -0.20 0.05
C PHE A 88 -6.49 -0.19 -1.28
N PHE A 89 -5.75 0.05 -2.35
CA PHE A 89 -6.24 -0.10 -3.70
C PHE A 89 -5.10 -0.61 -4.59
N ALA A 90 -5.20 -1.87 -5.01
CA ALA A 90 -4.11 -2.57 -5.69
C ALA A 90 -2.80 -2.45 -4.90
N ASP A 91 -1.75 -1.89 -5.48
CA ASP A 91 -0.45 -1.63 -4.89
C ASP A 91 -0.36 -0.30 -4.11
N ASP A 92 -1.37 0.57 -4.27
CA ASP A 92 -1.42 1.84 -3.56
C ASP A 92 -1.93 1.66 -2.13
N VAL A 93 -1.15 2.15 -1.16
CA VAL A 93 -1.44 2.07 0.26
C VAL A 93 -1.52 3.46 0.87
N LEU A 94 -2.65 3.79 1.51
CA LEU A 94 -2.81 5.01 2.28
C LEU A 94 -2.96 4.65 3.76
N LEU A 95 -2.04 5.12 4.59
CA LEU A 95 -1.99 4.85 6.02
C LEU A 95 -2.29 6.12 6.82
N PHE A 96 -3.07 5.98 7.88
CA PHE A 96 -3.46 7.09 8.74
C PHE A 96 -2.99 6.82 10.16
N VAL A 97 -2.12 7.66 10.68
CA VAL A 97 -1.61 7.56 12.05
C VAL A 97 -1.65 8.90 12.76
N ARG A 98 -1.67 8.87 14.07
CA ARG A 98 -1.56 10.11 14.86
C ARG A 98 -0.18 10.71 14.72
N ASN A 99 -0.12 12.02 14.79
CA ASN A 99 1.11 12.81 14.81
C ASN A 99 1.83 12.69 16.18
N LYS A 100 2.24 11.46 16.54
CA LYS A 100 2.98 11.11 17.75
C LYS A 100 4.19 10.26 17.37
N LYS A 101 5.33 10.53 17.99
CA LYS A 101 6.58 9.81 17.73
C LYS A 101 6.42 8.29 17.90
N SER A 102 5.77 7.85 18.99
CA SER A 102 5.51 6.44 19.24
C SER A 102 4.71 5.74 18.13
N ASP A 103 3.72 6.44 17.54
CA ASP A 103 2.89 5.87 16.49
C ASP A 103 3.67 5.79 15.17
N VAL A 104 4.52 6.78 14.88
CA VAL A 104 5.38 6.79 13.69
C VAL A 104 6.44 5.68 13.77
N GLU A 105 7.14 5.56 14.91
CA GLU A 105 8.11 4.49 15.12
C GLU A 105 7.49 3.09 15.05
N MET A 106 6.29 2.93 15.62
CA MET A 106 5.56 1.66 15.54
C MET A 106 5.16 1.34 14.11
N LEU A 107 4.70 2.33 13.32
CA LEU A 107 4.39 2.15 11.92
C LEU A 107 5.60 1.66 11.14
N VAL A 108 6.76 2.31 11.32
CA VAL A 108 8.02 1.90 10.65
C VAL A 108 8.39 0.46 11.02
N ASN A 109 8.29 0.10 12.30
CA ASN A 109 8.57 -1.27 12.75
C ASN A 109 7.62 -2.30 12.11
N MET A 110 6.33 -1.96 11.98
CA MET A 110 5.36 -2.84 11.32
C MET A 110 5.64 -2.98 9.83
N LEU A 111 5.99 -1.90 9.15
CA LEU A 111 6.34 -1.92 7.72
C LEU A 111 7.62 -2.72 7.47
N ASN A 112 8.65 -2.59 8.32
CA ASN A 112 9.86 -3.40 8.27
C ASN A 112 9.57 -4.89 8.52
N THR A 113 8.71 -5.18 9.49
CA THR A 113 8.29 -6.56 9.77
C THR A 113 7.56 -7.16 8.57
N PHE A 114 6.69 -6.40 7.93
CA PHE A 114 6.01 -6.81 6.71
C PHE A 114 7.00 -7.10 5.57
N SER A 115 7.94 -6.18 5.32
CA SER A 115 8.99 -6.34 4.30
C SER A 115 9.79 -7.63 4.52
N ASN A 116 10.24 -7.86 5.75
CA ASN A 116 11.04 -9.03 6.11
C ASN A 116 10.28 -10.36 5.99
N ILE A 117 8.97 -10.37 6.31
CA ILE A 117 8.17 -11.60 6.27
C ILE A 117 7.77 -11.97 4.84
N LEU A 118 7.44 -10.99 4.01
CA LEU A 118 6.86 -11.23 2.69
C LEU A 118 7.83 -11.02 1.54
N GLY A 119 9.05 -10.54 1.82
CA GLY A 119 10.04 -10.21 0.79
C GLY A 119 9.56 -9.10 -0.15
N GLN A 120 8.64 -8.24 0.32
CA GLN A 120 8.13 -7.10 -0.43
C GLN A 120 8.85 -5.84 0.05
N GLU A 121 9.49 -5.13 -0.85
CA GLU A 121 10.16 -3.87 -0.52
C GLU A 121 9.21 -2.68 -0.67
N ILE A 122 9.22 -1.82 0.34
CA ILE A 122 8.48 -0.56 0.28
C ILE A 122 9.33 0.43 -0.52
N ASN A 123 8.75 0.98 -1.56
CA ASN A 123 9.43 2.00 -2.35
C ASN A 123 9.33 3.36 -1.65
N PHE A 124 10.31 3.67 -0.80
CA PHE A 124 10.36 4.93 -0.05
C PHE A 124 10.52 6.16 -0.96
N GLU A 125 11.16 6.02 -2.13
CA GLU A 125 11.33 7.12 -3.08
C GLU A 125 9.98 7.58 -3.69
N LYS A 126 9.04 6.65 -3.85
CA LYS A 126 7.68 6.94 -4.32
C LYS A 126 6.71 7.19 -3.18
N SER A 127 7.11 6.93 -1.94
CA SER A 127 6.27 7.12 -0.76
C SER A 127 6.32 8.56 -0.27
N MET A 128 5.17 9.07 0.14
CA MET A 128 5.03 10.47 0.55
C MET A 128 4.29 10.55 1.87
N VAL A 129 4.60 11.56 2.67
CA VAL A 129 3.90 11.83 3.92
C VAL A 129 3.25 13.22 3.90
N LEU A 130 1.97 13.23 4.25
CA LEU A 130 1.18 14.46 4.42
C LEU A 130 0.87 14.66 5.89
N PHE A 131 1.26 15.80 6.43
CA PHE A 131 0.98 16.16 7.82
C PHE A 131 -0.26 17.06 7.94
N SER A 132 -0.92 16.95 9.10
CA SER A 132 -1.95 17.92 9.46
C SER A 132 -1.38 19.35 9.46
N PRO A 133 -2.16 20.36 9.04
CA PRO A 133 -1.72 21.77 9.02
C PRO A 133 -1.13 22.26 10.33
N ASN A 134 -1.63 21.75 11.46
CA ASN A 134 -1.20 22.14 12.82
C ASN A 134 0.12 21.50 13.25
N THR A 135 0.78 20.69 12.40
CA THR A 135 2.06 20.06 12.73
C THR A 135 3.20 21.07 12.56
N SER A 136 4.02 21.28 13.59
CA SER A 136 5.17 22.18 13.52
C SER A 136 6.21 21.70 12.49
N ARG A 137 6.96 22.65 11.93
CA ARG A 137 8.00 22.35 10.94
C ARG A 137 9.08 21.41 11.48
N ALA A 138 9.50 21.63 12.72
CA ALA A 138 10.48 20.77 13.39
C ALA A 138 9.99 19.33 13.51
N GLN A 139 8.71 19.15 13.86
CA GLN A 139 8.11 17.83 13.99
C GLN A 139 7.94 17.13 12.63
N ARG A 140 7.60 17.87 11.56
CA ARG A 140 7.53 17.34 10.20
C ARG A 140 8.88 16.81 9.75
N ASN A 141 9.95 17.56 9.94
CA ASN A 141 11.31 17.15 9.59
C ASN A 141 11.72 15.89 10.36
N ASN A 142 11.54 15.86 11.68
CA ASN A 142 11.88 14.71 12.51
C ASN A 142 11.13 13.43 12.04
N PHE A 143 9.84 13.54 11.75
CA PHE A 143 9.07 12.36 11.31
C PHE A 143 9.36 11.96 9.87
N SER A 144 9.71 12.91 9.01
CA SER A 144 10.22 12.63 7.66
C SER A 144 11.51 11.81 7.73
N ASP A 145 12.43 12.20 8.62
CA ASP A 145 13.69 11.48 8.82
C ASP A 145 13.46 10.04 9.33
N ILE A 146 12.52 9.86 10.28
CA ILE A 146 12.17 8.54 10.82
C ILE A 146 11.51 7.66 9.75
N LEU A 147 10.61 8.24 8.93
CA LEU A 147 9.88 7.52 7.88
C LEU A 147 10.71 7.25 6.64
N GLY A 148 11.75 8.06 6.38
CA GLY A 148 12.51 8.03 5.13
C GLY A 148 11.68 8.44 3.90
N MET A 149 10.62 9.25 4.10
CA MET A 149 9.67 9.63 3.06
C MET A 149 9.64 11.14 2.86
N MET A 150 9.35 11.56 1.63
CA MET A 150 9.25 12.97 1.27
C MET A 150 7.98 13.60 1.86
N VAL A 151 8.13 14.78 2.49
CA VAL A 151 6.99 15.58 2.98
C VAL A 151 6.36 16.33 1.82
N VAL A 152 5.05 16.20 1.68
CA VAL A 152 4.26 16.91 0.68
C VAL A 152 3.15 17.74 1.33
N GLU A 153 2.76 18.81 0.67
CA GLU A 153 1.65 19.66 1.11
C GLU A 153 0.29 19.14 0.63
N ASN A 154 0.30 18.37 -0.45
CA ASN A 154 -0.90 17.77 -1.04
C ASN A 154 -0.56 16.39 -1.60
N LEU A 155 -1.44 15.43 -1.38
CA LEU A 155 -1.42 14.14 -2.08
C LEU A 155 -2.28 14.29 -3.34
N ASN A 156 -1.63 14.66 -4.43
CA ASN A 156 -2.36 15.11 -5.62
C ASN A 156 -3.10 14.01 -6.37
N ASN A 157 -2.82 12.74 -6.15
CA ASN A 157 -3.39 11.68 -6.97
C ASN A 157 -3.53 10.33 -6.25
N TYR A 158 -4.33 10.26 -5.20
CA TYR A 158 -4.80 8.95 -4.76
C TYR A 158 -6.06 8.59 -5.54
N LEU A 159 -6.00 7.54 -6.36
CA LEU A 159 -7.11 7.13 -7.25
C LEU A 159 -7.63 8.25 -8.15
N CYS A 160 -6.75 9.09 -8.67
CA CYS A 160 -7.09 10.27 -9.46
C CYS A 160 -7.95 11.31 -8.71
N LEU A 161 -8.00 11.23 -7.37
CA LEU A 161 -8.69 12.20 -6.52
C LEU A 161 -7.69 13.00 -5.69
N PRO A 162 -7.87 14.32 -5.55
CA PRO A 162 -7.00 15.13 -4.71
C PRO A 162 -7.27 14.87 -3.22
N ILE A 163 -6.22 14.77 -2.42
CA ILE A 163 -6.28 14.72 -0.95
C ILE A 163 -5.36 15.82 -0.40
N PRO A 164 -5.79 16.67 0.53
CA PRO A 164 -7.11 16.73 1.17
C PRO A 164 -8.17 17.45 0.35
N ILE A 165 -9.40 16.99 0.44
CA ILE A 165 -10.53 17.67 -0.15
C ILE A 165 -10.92 18.84 0.77
N GLY A 166 -10.66 20.07 0.35
CA GLY A 166 -11.06 21.27 1.09
C GLY A 166 -12.59 21.47 1.17
N LYS A 167 -13.03 22.56 1.82
CA LYS A 167 -14.46 22.88 1.94
C LYS A 167 -15.18 23.04 0.59
N LYS A 168 -14.46 23.44 -0.47
CA LYS A 168 -15.01 23.58 -1.84
C LYS A 168 -14.85 22.29 -2.63
N LYS A 169 -15.75 21.34 -2.39
CA LYS A 169 -15.76 20.02 -3.05
C LYS A 169 -15.83 20.12 -4.58
N THR A 170 -16.52 21.12 -5.13
CA THR A 170 -16.66 21.35 -6.57
C THR A 170 -15.32 21.54 -7.28
N ILE A 171 -14.35 22.20 -6.65
CA ILE A 171 -13.01 22.40 -7.23
C ILE A 171 -12.24 21.06 -7.23
N ALA A 172 -12.34 20.28 -6.16
CA ALA A 172 -11.66 18.99 -6.03
C ALA A 172 -12.09 17.99 -7.11
N PHE A 173 -13.37 18.00 -7.47
CA PHE A 173 -13.92 17.07 -8.48
C PHE A 173 -13.97 17.64 -9.91
N LYS A 174 -13.53 18.88 -10.13
CA LYS A 174 -13.56 19.51 -11.44
C LYS A 174 -12.78 18.72 -12.50
N GLU A 175 -11.62 18.21 -12.13
CA GLU A 175 -10.78 17.44 -13.05
C GLU A 175 -11.43 16.08 -13.41
N ALA A 176 -12.02 15.39 -12.43
CA ALA A 176 -12.77 14.16 -12.66
C ALA A 176 -13.98 14.40 -13.57
N ASN A 177 -14.72 15.49 -13.35
CA ASN A 177 -15.83 15.88 -14.21
C ASN A 177 -15.37 16.23 -15.64
N ASN A 178 -14.25 16.92 -15.81
CA ASN A 178 -13.70 17.23 -17.12
C ASN A 178 -13.31 15.96 -17.89
N ARG A 179 -12.65 15.01 -17.22
CA ARG A 179 -12.30 13.70 -17.82
C ARG A 179 -13.53 12.90 -18.24
N LEU A 180 -14.59 12.91 -17.42
CA LEU A 180 -15.87 12.28 -17.78
C LEU A 180 -16.51 12.97 -18.98
N SER A 181 -16.58 14.30 -18.99
CA SER A 181 -17.14 15.08 -20.10
C SER A 181 -16.40 14.84 -21.42
N CYS A 182 -15.06 14.75 -21.38
CA CYS A 182 -14.27 14.43 -22.57
C CYS A 182 -14.58 13.03 -23.12
N ARG A 183 -14.82 12.04 -22.24
CA ARG A 183 -15.16 10.67 -22.67
C ARG A 183 -16.57 10.50 -23.17
N ILE A 184 -17.52 11.33 -22.71
CA ILE A 184 -18.93 11.30 -23.17
C ILE A 184 -19.06 11.99 -24.54
N ASN A 185 -18.20 12.98 -24.81
CA ASN A 185 -18.24 13.78 -26.05
C ASN A 185 -17.32 13.22 -27.16
N SER A 186 -16.61 12.14 -26.91
CA SER A 186 -15.81 11.40 -27.90
C SER A 186 -16.53 10.14 -28.38
#